data_0ef4cfa27d1adf7cd8e36b7f52d45e38
#
_entry.id   0ef4cfa27d1adf7cd8e36b7f52d45e38
#
_cell.length_a   1.000
_cell.length_b   1.000
_cell.length_c   1.000
_cell.angle_alpha   90.00
_cell.angle_beta   90.00
_cell.angle_gamma   90.00
#
_symmetry.space_group_name_H-M   'P 1'
#
loop_
_entity.id
_entity.type
_entity.pdbx_description
1 polymer ?
#
loop_
_entity_poly.entity_id
_entity_poly.type
_entity_poly.pdbx_seq_one_letter_code
_entity_poly.pdbx_strand_id
1 'polypeptide(L)'
;IDKFLEIEEDKFIKKLEPVYKAINKVKNKIKKNQTLICFAGAPWTLLVYMLNKKSPAKNFNIDKMLKDEFLINLILKKLDSFICLHLEKQIQAGAEICQVFDSWAGIVPKNKLYNYCYIPNLKISNHLKAKKIPSIFFPKGLKYNYKTFANIVRPNCISIDSTINPTWARKSFNNIPIQGGFNPKSLLKSKSEITREVIKYLKTFKNYNYIFNLGHGVLPSTNPDKILHLIKTIRDF
;
A
#
# COMPACT_ATOMS: atom_id res chain seq x y z
N ILE A 1 -17.67 -18.41 1.81
CA ILE A 1 -17.04 -17.76 2.98
C ILE A 1 -16.62 -18.83 3.98
N ASP A 2 -17.47 -19.80 4.32
CA ASP A 2 -17.18 -20.86 5.28
C ASP A 2 -15.88 -21.59 4.94
N LYS A 3 -15.73 -22.01 3.69
CA LYS A 3 -14.47 -22.60 3.16
C LYS A 3 -13.23 -21.74 3.39
N PHE A 4 -13.36 -20.40 3.43
CA PHE A 4 -12.24 -19.51 3.72
C PHE A 4 -11.89 -19.51 5.21
N LEU A 5 -12.90 -19.52 6.08
CA LEU A 5 -12.70 -19.53 7.53
C LEU A 5 -12.08 -20.86 8.02
N GLU A 6 -12.30 -21.96 7.31
CA GLU A 6 -11.75 -23.30 7.58
C GLU A 6 -10.32 -23.50 7.07
N ILE A 7 -9.76 -22.56 6.26
CA ILE A 7 -8.39 -22.73 5.74
C ILE A 7 -7.39 -22.71 6.90
N GLU A 8 -6.59 -23.76 7.00
CA GLU A 8 -5.45 -23.83 7.91
C GLU A 8 -4.24 -23.05 7.39
N GLU A 9 -3.37 -22.60 8.31
CA GLU A 9 -2.18 -21.80 7.99
C GLU A 9 -1.24 -22.53 7.03
N ASP A 10 -0.97 -23.80 7.25
CA ASP A 10 -0.07 -24.60 6.41
C ASP A 10 -0.59 -24.72 4.97
N LYS A 11 -1.89 -24.93 4.82
CA LYS A 11 -2.53 -24.99 3.51
C LYS A 11 -2.46 -23.64 2.79
N PHE A 12 -2.63 -22.54 3.53
CA PHE A 12 -2.48 -21.18 3.02
C PHE A 12 -1.05 -20.91 2.55
N ILE A 13 -0.04 -21.22 3.38
CA ILE A 13 1.39 -21.05 3.05
C ILE A 13 1.76 -21.86 1.81
N LYS A 14 1.36 -23.14 1.77
CA LYS A 14 1.65 -24.03 0.64
C LYS A 14 1.10 -23.50 -0.67
N LYS A 15 -0.09 -22.92 -0.65
CA LYS A 15 -0.72 -22.32 -1.84
C LYS A 15 0.06 -21.09 -2.34
N LEU A 16 0.71 -20.35 -1.46
CA LEU A 16 1.47 -19.14 -1.80
C LEU A 16 2.99 -19.40 -1.98
N GLU A 17 3.43 -20.64 -1.84
CA GLU A 17 4.84 -21.03 -2.03
C GLU A 17 5.48 -20.53 -3.33
N PRO A 18 4.79 -20.51 -4.49
CA PRO A 18 5.35 -19.95 -5.72
C PRO A 18 5.77 -18.49 -5.60
N VAL A 19 5.04 -17.68 -4.79
CA VAL A 19 5.38 -16.27 -4.53
C VAL A 19 6.68 -16.19 -3.76
N TYR A 20 6.87 -17.01 -2.73
CA TYR A 20 8.08 -17.02 -1.91
C TYR A 20 9.31 -17.48 -2.73
N LYS A 21 9.14 -18.50 -3.57
CA LYS A 21 10.17 -18.95 -4.51
C LYS A 21 10.56 -17.85 -5.51
N ALA A 22 9.59 -17.09 -6.01
CA ALA A 22 9.84 -15.97 -6.91
C ALA A 22 10.64 -14.85 -6.23
N ILE A 23 10.28 -14.48 -4.99
CA ILE A 23 11.01 -13.49 -4.18
C ILE A 23 12.46 -13.92 -3.99
N ASN A 24 12.71 -15.16 -3.61
CA ASN A 24 14.06 -15.69 -3.42
C ASN A 24 14.88 -15.63 -4.72
N LYS A 25 14.29 -16.02 -5.86
CA LYS A 25 14.97 -15.93 -7.16
C LYS A 25 15.30 -14.48 -7.54
N VAL A 26 14.42 -13.53 -7.25
CA VAL A 26 14.67 -12.11 -7.52
C VAL A 26 15.75 -11.57 -6.60
N LYS A 27 15.70 -11.88 -5.29
CA LYS A 27 16.71 -11.43 -4.32
C LYS A 27 18.12 -11.84 -4.71
N ASN A 28 18.29 -13.05 -5.25
CA ASN A 28 19.59 -13.55 -5.71
C ASN A 28 20.10 -12.88 -7.02
N LYS A 29 19.26 -12.08 -7.70
CA LYS A 29 19.61 -11.43 -8.98
C LYS A 29 19.71 -9.91 -8.88
N ILE A 30 19.08 -9.28 -7.89
CA ILE A 30 19.14 -7.82 -7.74
C ILE A 30 20.52 -7.38 -7.24
N LYS A 31 20.89 -6.14 -7.57
CA LYS A 31 22.17 -5.56 -7.17
C LYS A 31 22.17 -5.24 -5.68
N LYS A 32 23.34 -5.20 -5.04
CA LYS A 32 23.50 -4.90 -3.60
C LYS A 32 22.92 -3.52 -3.18
N ASN A 33 22.85 -2.57 -4.11
CA ASN A 33 22.31 -1.24 -3.87
C ASN A 33 20.80 -1.14 -4.17
N GLN A 34 20.12 -2.27 -4.35
CA GLN A 34 18.67 -2.35 -4.58
C GLN A 34 17.99 -3.06 -3.41
N THR A 35 16.84 -2.53 -3.00
CA THR A 35 16.01 -3.08 -1.92
C THR A 35 14.80 -3.78 -2.51
N LEU A 36 14.51 -4.98 -2.05
CA LEU A 36 13.33 -5.74 -2.46
C LEU A 36 12.17 -5.45 -1.50
N ILE A 37 11.14 -4.78 -2.01
CA ILE A 37 9.90 -4.51 -1.28
C ILE A 37 8.88 -5.59 -1.63
N CYS A 38 8.43 -6.34 -0.63
CA CYS A 38 7.29 -7.23 -0.76
C CYS A 38 5.98 -6.52 -0.42
N PHE A 39 4.86 -7.13 -0.73
CA PHE A 39 3.57 -6.48 -0.46
C PHE A 39 2.43 -7.46 -0.18
N ALA A 40 1.39 -6.91 0.44
CA ALA A 40 0.08 -7.55 0.58
C ALA A 40 -1.04 -6.50 0.51
N GLY A 41 -2.24 -6.94 0.16
CA GLY A 41 -3.45 -6.14 0.36
C GLY A 41 -3.79 -6.06 1.85
N ALA A 42 -4.28 -4.90 2.31
CA ALA A 42 -4.83 -4.78 3.66
C ALA A 42 -6.12 -5.60 3.84
N PRO A 43 -6.50 -5.96 5.07
CA PRO A 43 -7.67 -6.79 5.34
C PRO A 43 -8.95 -6.27 4.71
N TRP A 44 -9.23 -4.98 4.83
CA TRP A 44 -10.39 -4.36 4.21
C TRP A 44 -10.37 -4.47 2.68
N THR A 45 -9.25 -4.18 2.06
CA THR A 45 -9.11 -4.28 0.61
C THR A 45 -9.33 -5.70 0.11
N LEU A 46 -8.81 -6.71 0.81
CA LEU A 46 -9.03 -8.12 0.44
C LEU A 46 -10.48 -8.53 0.68
N LEU A 47 -11.11 -8.11 1.79
CA LEU A 47 -12.53 -8.33 2.04
C LEU A 47 -13.39 -7.79 0.89
N VAL A 48 -13.12 -6.56 0.44
CA VAL A 48 -13.86 -5.94 -0.68
C VAL A 48 -13.73 -6.80 -1.95
N TYR A 49 -12.54 -7.28 -2.29
CA TYR A 49 -12.35 -8.16 -3.44
C TYR A 49 -13.05 -9.51 -3.29
N MET A 50 -12.99 -10.11 -2.09
CA MET A 50 -13.62 -11.40 -1.81
C MET A 50 -15.15 -11.35 -1.97
N LEU A 51 -15.78 -10.31 -1.43
CA LEU A 51 -17.24 -10.16 -1.46
C LEU A 51 -17.75 -9.66 -2.81
N ASN A 52 -17.00 -8.78 -3.46
CA ASN A 52 -17.41 -8.22 -4.76
C ASN A 52 -16.94 -9.05 -5.97
N LYS A 53 -16.02 -10.01 -5.77
CA LYS A 53 -15.39 -10.87 -6.81
C LYS A 53 -14.65 -10.11 -7.93
N LYS A 54 -14.60 -8.79 -7.87
CA LYS A 54 -13.95 -7.88 -8.82
C LYS A 54 -13.65 -6.54 -8.14
N SER A 55 -12.90 -5.68 -8.81
CA SER A 55 -12.71 -4.29 -8.35
C SER A 55 -14.06 -3.57 -8.26
N PRO A 56 -14.32 -2.81 -7.18
CA PRO A 56 -15.53 -2.00 -7.06
C PRO A 56 -15.71 -1.05 -8.24
N ALA A 57 -16.90 -1.04 -8.81
CA ALA A 57 -17.33 -0.03 -9.79
C ALA A 57 -17.70 1.28 -9.07
N LYS A 58 -17.90 2.36 -9.85
CA LYS A 58 -18.31 3.66 -9.28
C LYS A 58 -19.59 3.58 -8.44
N ASN A 59 -20.50 2.65 -8.77
CA ASN A 59 -21.78 2.46 -8.08
C ASN A 59 -21.75 1.30 -7.08
N PHE A 60 -20.59 0.99 -6.52
CA PHE A 60 -20.44 -0.07 -5.53
C PHE A 60 -21.25 0.23 -4.26
N ASN A 61 -22.23 -0.62 -3.96
CA ASN A 61 -23.06 -0.48 -2.78
C ASN A 61 -22.40 -1.15 -1.58
N ILE A 62 -21.73 -0.34 -0.76
CA ILE A 62 -21.02 -0.80 0.43
C ILE A 62 -21.98 -1.26 1.53
N ASP A 63 -23.16 -0.64 1.66
CA ASP A 63 -24.13 -0.97 2.72
C ASP A 63 -24.68 -2.39 2.51
N LYS A 64 -24.85 -2.80 1.24
CA LYS A 64 -25.23 -4.18 0.93
C LYS A 64 -24.17 -5.18 1.36
N MET A 65 -22.88 -4.81 1.28
CA MET A 65 -21.76 -5.63 1.72
C MET A 65 -21.69 -5.74 3.24
N LEU A 66 -22.08 -4.67 3.96
CA LEU A 66 -21.93 -4.55 5.43
C LEU A 66 -23.12 -5.06 6.23
N LYS A 67 -24.03 -5.83 5.64
CA LYS A 67 -25.24 -6.31 6.33
C LYS A 67 -24.96 -7.25 7.51
N ASP A 68 -23.93 -8.07 7.41
CA ASP A 68 -23.54 -9.03 8.43
C ASP A 68 -22.20 -8.61 9.08
N GLU A 69 -22.28 -7.78 10.11
CA GLU A 69 -21.08 -7.29 10.80
C GLU A 69 -20.32 -8.40 11.53
N PHE A 70 -21.02 -9.41 12.03
CA PHE A 70 -20.39 -10.55 12.71
C PHE A 70 -19.49 -11.33 11.76
N LEU A 71 -20.03 -11.69 10.60
CA LEU A 71 -19.29 -12.39 9.55
C LEU A 71 -18.10 -11.56 9.01
N ILE A 72 -18.30 -10.25 8.82
CA ILE A 72 -17.23 -9.34 8.40
C ILE A 72 -16.09 -9.35 9.40
N ASN A 73 -16.37 -9.25 10.68
CA ASN A 73 -15.36 -9.25 11.73
C ASN A 73 -14.60 -10.59 11.80
N LEU A 74 -15.26 -11.72 11.60
CA LEU A 74 -14.61 -13.03 11.50
C LEU A 74 -13.65 -13.09 10.31
N ILE A 75 -14.08 -12.63 9.15
CA ILE A 75 -13.24 -12.61 7.94
C ILE A 75 -12.03 -11.68 8.13
N LEU A 76 -12.25 -10.46 8.66
CA LEU A 76 -11.16 -9.52 8.92
C LEU A 76 -10.13 -10.08 9.90
N LYS A 77 -10.59 -10.74 10.99
CA LYS A 77 -9.70 -11.40 11.94
C LYS A 77 -8.85 -12.50 11.29
N LYS A 78 -9.44 -13.31 10.41
CA LYS A 78 -8.71 -14.35 9.66
C LYS A 78 -7.72 -13.74 8.67
N LEU A 79 -8.14 -12.67 7.97
CA LEU A 79 -7.26 -11.93 7.06
C LEU A 79 -6.08 -11.27 7.78
N ASP A 80 -6.30 -10.68 8.97
CA ASP A 80 -5.22 -10.12 9.79
C ASP A 80 -4.11 -11.15 10.02
N SER A 81 -4.48 -12.38 10.47
CA SER A 81 -3.54 -13.47 10.71
C SER A 81 -2.80 -13.89 9.43
N PHE A 82 -3.56 -14.15 8.36
CA PHE A 82 -2.99 -14.62 7.09
C PHE A 82 -2.08 -13.57 6.41
N ILE A 83 -2.41 -12.28 6.51
CA ILE A 83 -1.58 -11.22 5.96
C ILE A 83 -0.27 -11.12 6.75
N CYS A 84 -0.32 -11.15 8.07
CA CYS A 84 0.88 -11.16 8.91
C CYS A 84 1.80 -12.33 8.54
N LEU A 85 1.25 -13.54 8.48
CA LEU A 85 1.98 -14.74 8.10
C LEU A 85 2.56 -14.65 6.69
N HIS A 86 1.78 -14.16 5.72
CA HIS A 86 2.22 -13.99 4.35
C HIS A 86 3.37 -12.98 4.23
N LEU A 87 3.29 -11.86 4.93
CA LEU A 87 4.36 -10.86 4.95
C LEU A 87 5.64 -11.43 5.59
N GLU A 88 5.54 -12.18 6.69
CA GLU A 88 6.70 -12.86 7.29
C GLU A 88 7.36 -13.84 6.32
N LYS A 89 6.56 -14.66 5.62
CA LYS A 89 7.09 -15.62 4.64
C LYS A 89 7.79 -14.94 3.48
N GLN A 90 7.31 -13.78 3.04
CA GLN A 90 7.96 -12.97 2.02
C GLN A 90 9.32 -12.42 2.51
N ILE A 91 9.41 -11.96 3.78
CA ILE A 91 10.67 -11.52 4.39
C ILE A 91 11.64 -12.70 4.52
N GLN A 92 11.19 -13.86 5.00
CA GLN A 92 12.01 -15.08 5.07
C GLN A 92 12.54 -15.50 3.70
N ALA A 93 11.79 -15.22 2.62
CA ALA A 93 12.20 -15.48 1.25
C ALA A 93 13.21 -14.46 0.68
N GLY A 94 13.52 -13.37 1.42
CA GLY A 94 14.55 -12.40 1.06
C GLY A 94 14.08 -10.99 0.77
N ALA A 95 12.80 -10.68 0.94
CA ALA A 95 12.33 -9.30 0.93
C ALA A 95 12.83 -8.54 2.17
N GLU A 96 12.94 -7.21 2.08
CA GLU A 96 13.56 -6.39 3.13
C GLU A 96 12.57 -5.39 3.75
N ILE A 97 11.53 -5.03 3.00
CA ILE A 97 10.49 -4.07 3.42
C ILE A 97 9.14 -4.64 3.02
N CYS A 98 8.13 -4.47 3.89
CA CYS A 98 6.75 -4.84 3.59
C CYS A 98 5.93 -3.61 3.22
N GLN A 99 5.19 -3.68 2.11
CA GLN A 99 4.20 -2.66 1.76
C GLN A 99 2.78 -3.21 1.87
N VAL A 100 1.93 -2.52 2.64
CA VAL A 100 0.52 -2.88 2.83
C VAL A 100 -0.36 -1.92 2.04
N PHE A 101 -1.10 -2.45 1.05
CA PHE A 101 -1.99 -1.68 0.19
C PHE A 101 -3.43 -1.74 0.67
N ASP A 102 -3.92 -0.66 1.28
CA ASP A 102 -5.36 -0.50 1.55
C ASP A 102 -6.00 0.38 0.47
N SER A 103 -6.06 -0.19 -0.75
CA SER A 103 -6.50 0.50 -1.97
C SER A 103 -7.96 0.95 -1.93
N TRP A 104 -8.76 0.37 -1.04
CA TRP A 104 -10.18 0.67 -0.85
C TRP A 104 -10.50 1.32 0.49
N ALA A 105 -9.49 1.79 1.23
CA ALA A 105 -9.70 2.50 2.50
C ALA A 105 -10.67 3.70 2.36
N GLY A 106 -10.60 4.40 1.24
CA GLY A 106 -11.44 5.58 0.99
C GLY A 106 -12.93 5.32 0.83
N ILE A 107 -13.37 4.06 0.64
CA ILE A 107 -14.78 3.69 0.58
C ILE A 107 -15.32 3.15 1.91
N VAL A 108 -14.50 3.01 2.93
CA VAL A 108 -14.97 2.64 4.29
C VAL A 108 -15.90 3.74 4.81
N PRO A 109 -17.11 3.42 5.28
CA PRO A 109 -17.98 4.39 5.92
C PRO A 109 -17.28 5.11 7.07
N LYS A 110 -17.48 6.42 7.22
CA LYS A 110 -16.75 7.23 8.22
C LYS A 110 -16.85 6.68 9.64
N ASN A 111 -18.03 6.24 10.05
CA ASN A 111 -18.28 5.64 11.36
C ASN A 111 -17.67 4.25 11.55
N LYS A 112 -17.18 3.61 10.48
CA LYS A 112 -16.53 2.28 10.49
C LYS A 112 -15.02 2.33 10.22
N LEU A 113 -14.45 3.51 9.93
CA LEU A 113 -13.03 3.67 9.63
C LEU A 113 -12.13 3.10 10.71
N TYR A 114 -12.48 3.31 11.97
CA TYR A 114 -11.71 2.79 13.10
C TYR A 114 -11.64 1.26 13.08
N ASN A 115 -12.79 0.61 12.94
CA ASN A 115 -12.89 -0.85 13.03
C ASN A 115 -12.41 -1.58 11.78
N TYR A 116 -12.64 -1.02 10.59
CA TYR A 116 -12.40 -1.72 9.32
C TYR A 116 -11.13 -1.28 8.58
N CYS A 117 -10.59 -0.10 8.92
CA CYS A 117 -9.34 0.38 8.34
C CYS A 117 -8.24 0.49 9.40
N TYR A 118 -8.44 1.28 10.48
CA TYR A 118 -7.34 1.60 11.38
C TYR A 118 -6.89 0.40 12.21
N ILE A 119 -7.81 -0.30 12.89
CA ILE A 119 -7.47 -1.43 13.76
C ILE A 119 -6.83 -2.60 13.01
N PRO A 120 -7.34 -3.05 11.84
CA PRO A 120 -6.68 -4.10 11.08
C PRO A 120 -5.26 -3.71 10.64
N ASN A 121 -5.07 -2.49 10.14
CA ASN A 121 -3.74 -2.00 9.76
C ASN A 121 -2.81 -1.82 10.99
N LEU A 122 -3.33 -1.40 12.17
CA LEU A 122 -2.57 -1.32 13.41
C LEU A 122 -2.05 -2.69 13.85
N LYS A 123 -2.87 -3.73 13.78
CA LYS A 123 -2.46 -5.11 14.13
C LYS A 123 -1.29 -5.55 13.26
N ILE A 124 -1.38 -5.35 11.94
CA ILE A 124 -0.29 -5.66 11.01
C ILE A 124 0.96 -4.84 11.34
N SER A 125 0.81 -3.52 11.59
CA SER A 125 1.92 -2.66 11.96
C SER A 125 2.63 -3.11 13.23
N ASN A 126 1.87 -3.45 14.28
CA ASN A 126 2.42 -3.95 15.54
C ASN A 126 3.14 -5.28 15.36
N HIS A 127 2.57 -6.19 14.56
CA HIS A 127 3.17 -7.49 14.26
C HIS A 127 4.53 -7.32 13.54
N LEU A 128 4.58 -6.49 12.50
CA LEU A 128 5.82 -6.22 11.76
C LEU A 128 6.87 -5.52 12.64
N LYS A 129 6.46 -4.58 13.50
CA LYS A 129 7.36 -3.93 14.45
C LYS A 129 7.96 -4.88 15.47
N ALA A 130 7.16 -5.78 16.04
CA ALA A 130 7.64 -6.80 16.98
C ALA A 130 8.72 -7.68 16.33
N LYS A 131 8.68 -7.87 15.02
CA LYS A 131 9.66 -8.60 14.21
C LYS A 131 10.79 -7.71 13.66
N LYS A 132 10.79 -6.41 13.98
CA LYS A 132 11.74 -5.40 13.44
C LYS A 132 11.73 -5.30 11.92
N ILE A 133 10.59 -5.56 11.28
CA ILE A 133 10.41 -5.50 9.82
C ILE A 133 9.92 -4.10 9.44
N PRO A 134 10.66 -3.36 8.59
CA PRO A 134 10.22 -2.06 8.09
C PRO A 134 8.94 -2.18 7.24
N SER A 135 8.03 -1.21 7.41
CA SER A 135 6.73 -1.27 6.76
C SER A 135 6.29 0.06 6.15
N ILE A 136 5.67 -0.02 4.98
CA ILE A 136 5.05 1.09 4.26
C ILE A 136 3.55 0.81 4.19
N PHE A 137 2.70 1.77 4.57
CA PHE A 137 1.25 1.62 4.48
C PHE A 137 0.66 2.62 3.48
N PHE A 138 -0.24 2.13 2.61
CA PHE A 138 -0.92 2.93 1.59
C PHE A 138 -2.44 2.89 1.76
N PRO A 139 -3.03 3.71 2.67
CA PRO A 139 -4.48 3.78 2.86
C PRO A 139 -5.10 4.78 1.86
N LYS A 140 -5.25 4.37 0.60
CA LYS A 140 -5.68 5.21 -0.51
C LYS A 140 -7.08 5.80 -0.29
N GLY A 141 -7.22 7.09 -0.57
CA GLY A 141 -8.50 7.78 -0.58
C GLY A 141 -8.97 8.30 0.77
N LEU A 142 -8.15 8.18 1.82
CA LEU A 142 -8.50 8.68 3.17
C LEU A 142 -8.53 10.21 3.28
N LYS A 143 -8.05 10.95 2.28
CA LYS A 143 -7.96 12.42 2.30
C LYS A 143 -7.25 12.90 3.58
N TYR A 144 -7.80 13.86 4.31
CA TYR A 144 -7.19 14.36 5.56
C TYR A 144 -7.15 13.33 6.71
N ASN A 145 -7.90 12.22 6.61
CA ASN A 145 -7.83 11.12 7.58
C ASN A 145 -6.51 10.32 7.50
N TYR A 146 -5.65 10.57 6.52
CA TYR A 146 -4.28 10.08 6.50
C TYR A 146 -3.51 10.42 7.78
N LYS A 147 -3.71 11.64 8.36
CA LYS A 147 -3.08 12.03 9.62
C LYS A 147 -3.55 11.18 10.78
N THR A 148 -4.85 10.94 10.89
CA THR A 148 -5.43 10.06 11.91
C THR A 148 -4.93 8.63 11.77
N PHE A 149 -4.90 8.12 10.52
CA PHE A 149 -4.33 6.80 10.21
C PHE A 149 -2.88 6.70 10.67
N ALA A 150 -2.03 7.65 10.30
CA ALA A 150 -0.62 7.66 10.67
C ALA A 150 -0.40 7.68 12.19
N ASN A 151 -1.22 8.46 12.94
CA ASN A 151 -1.14 8.54 14.39
C ASN A 151 -1.56 7.24 15.09
N ILE A 152 -2.57 6.52 14.55
CA ILE A 152 -3.07 5.27 15.13
C ILE A 152 -2.18 4.10 14.72
N VAL A 153 -1.94 3.92 13.43
CA VAL A 153 -1.22 2.77 12.86
C VAL A 153 0.29 2.87 13.09
N ARG A 154 0.82 4.10 13.15
CA ARG A 154 2.25 4.40 13.39
C ARG A 154 3.18 3.63 12.44
N PRO A 155 3.00 3.72 11.10
CA PRO A 155 3.84 3.01 10.15
C PRO A 155 5.28 3.53 10.16
N ASN A 156 6.25 2.76 9.66
CA ASN A 156 7.61 3.28 9.42
C ASN A 156 7.65 4.26 8.25
N CYS A 157 6.76 4.08 7.27
CA CYS A 157 6.60 4.99 6.14
C CYS A 157 5.12 5.04 5.73
N ILE A 158 4.62 6.22 5.39
CA ILE A 158 3.27 6.43 4.88
C ILE A 158 3.30 6.69 3.37
N SER A 159 2.62 5.86 2.59
CA SER A 159 2.44 6.10 1.16
C SER A 159 1.16 6.89 0.93
N ILE A 160 1.23 7.95 0.15
CA ILE A 160 0.10 8.85 -0.14
C ILE A 160 -0.36 8.73 -1.59
N ASP A 161 -1.64 8.94 -1.84
CA ASP A 161 -2.18 9.01 -3.19
C ASP A 161 -2.07 10.43 -3.79
N SER A 162 -2.29 10.54 -5.10
CA SER A 162 -2.13 11.78 -5.86
C SER A 162 -3.14 12.87 -5.55
N THR A 163 -4.13 12.62 -4.69
CA THR A 163 -5.11 13.64 -4.25
C THR A 163 -4.60 14.44 -3.06
N ILE A 164 -3.53 13.97 -2.42
CA ILE A 164 -2.93 14.61 -1.25
C ILE A 164 -1.96 15.70 -1.69
N ASN A 165 -2.16 16.91 -1.16
CA ASN A 165 -1.24 18.00 -1.38
C ASN A 165 0.13 17.68 -0.74
N PRO A 166 1.25 17.70 -1.50
CA PRO A 166 2.57 17.30 -0.98
C PRO A 166 3.07 18.22 0.13
N THR A 167 2.77 19.53 0.08
CA THR A 167 3.14 20.49 1.14
C THR A 167 2.39 20.19 2.43
N TRP A 168 1.09 19.86 2.33
CA TRP A 168 0.31 19.44 3.48
C TRP A 168 0.85 18.14 4.08
N ALA A 169 1.16 17.14 3.23
CA ALA A 169 1.71 15.86 3.68
C ALA A 169 3.01 16.06 4.47
N ARG A 170 3.96 16.83 3.90
CA ARG A 170 5.23 17.16 4.57
C ARG A 170 5.03 17.79 5.95
N LYS A 171 4.06 18.70 6.09
CA LYS A 171 3.75 19.37 7.37
C LYS A 171 3.00 18.46 8.36
N SER A 172 2.20 17.52 7.86
CA SER A 172 1.27 16.74 8.68
C SER A 172 1.88 15.48 9.29
N PHE A 173 2.88 14.88 8.63
CA PHE A 173 3.44 13.60 9.08
C PHE A 173 4.70 13.74 9.94
N ASN A 174 5.11 14.98 10.25
CA ASN A 174 6.30 15.28 11.04
C ASN A 174 7.52 14.49 10.52
N ASN A 175 8.07 13.57 11.31
CA ASN A 175 9.26 12.81 10.93
C ASN A 175 8.96 11.42 10.29
N ILE A 176 7.69 11.11 9.99
CA ILE A 176 7.36 9.84 9.32
C ILE A 176 7.76 9.95 7.85
N PRO A 177 8.64 9.09 7.33
CA PRO A 177 8.96 9.04 5.90
C PRO A 177 7.70 8.95 5.04
N ILE A 178 7.70 9.67 3.91
CA ILE A 178 6.58 9.70 2.96
C ILE A 178 7.00 8.99 1.67
N GLN A 179 6.12 8.17 1.12
CA GLN A 179 6.26 7.61 -0.22
C GLN A 179 5.14 8.10 -1.13
N GLY A 180 5.42 8.25 -2.43
CA GLY A 180 4.39 8.38 -3.46
C GLY A 180 3.81 9.78 -3.62
N GLY A 181 2.56 9.83 -4.04
CA GLY A 181 1.80 11.07 -4.23
C GLY A 181 1.95 11.72 -5.61
N PHE A 182 2.98 11.39 -6.41
CA PHE A 182 3.11 11.97 -7.73
C PHE A 182 1.98 11.49 -8.66
N ASN A 183 1.34 12.41 -9.37
CA ASN A 183 0.16 12.09 -10.17
C ASN A 183 0.55 11.27 -11.42
N PRO A 184 0.06 10.03 -11.59
CA PRO A 184 0.35 9.23 -12.76
C PRO A 184 -0.15 9.86 -14.08
N LYS A 185 -1.18 10.72 -14.04
CA LYS A 185 -1.65 11.46 -15.23
C LYS A 185 -0.59 12.43 -15.76
N SER A 186 0.37 12.86 -14.94
CA SER A 186 1.50 13.69 -15.40
C SER A 186 2.34 12.99 -16.47
N LEU A 187 2.38 11.65 -16.46
CA LEU A 187 3.09 10.86 -17.45
C LEU A 187 2.44 10.88 -18.86
N LEU A 188 1.24 11.42 -19.00
CA LEU A 188 0.59 11.62 -20.30
C LEU A 188 0.98 12.94 -20.97
N LYS A 189 1.69 13.82 -20.26
CA LYS A 189 2.14 15.13 -20.73
C LYS A 189 3.42 15.07 -21.57
N SER A 190 3.89 16.20 -22.06
CA SER A 190 5.19 16.33 -22.72
C SER A 190 6.35 16.05 -21.74
N LYS A 191 7.53 15.67 -22.26
CA LYS A 191 8.72 15.43 -21.42
C LYS A 191 9.11 16.68 -20.62
N SER A 192 9.01 17.87 -21.20
CA SER A 192 9.32 19.14 -20.53
C SER A 192 8.38 19.43 -19.34
N GLU A 193 7.08 19.16 -19.52
CA GLU A 193 6.11 19.30 -18.44
C GLU A 193 6.35 18.28 -17.32
N ILE A 194 6.64 17.00 -17.67
CA ILE A 194 7.02 15.98 -16.70
C ILE A 194 8.21 16.45 -15.87
N THR A 195 9.29 16.90 -16.54
CA THR A 195 10.49 17.42 -15.86
C THR A 195 10.14 18.54 -14.87
N ARG A 196 9.37 19.53 -15.31
CA ARG A 196 8.97 20.67 -14.47
C ARG A 196 8.18 20.22 -13.24
N GLU A 197 7.22 19.32 -13.43
CA GLU A 197 6.38 18.83 -12.33
C GLU A 197 7.18 17.96 -11.35
N VAL A 198 8.06 17.10 -11.86
CA VAL A 198 8.94 16.25 -11.03
C VAL A 198 9.86 17.10 -10.17
N ILE A 199 10.55 18.08 -10.76
CA ILE A 199 11.46 18.98 -10.03
C ILE A 199 10.70 19.75 -8.96
N LYS A 200 9.51 20.28 -9.29
CA LYS A 200 8.65 20.96 -8.31
C LYS A 200 8.28 20.06 -7.16
N TYR A 201 7.95 18.80 -7.46
CA TYR A 201 7.56 17.81 -6.45
C TYR A 201 8.75 17.44 -5.55
N LEU A 202 9.91 17.16 -6.12
CA LEU A 202 11.15 16.86 -5.39
C LEU A 202 11.59 18.01 -4.50
N LYS A 203 11.52 19.26 -4.99
CA LYS A 203 11.80 20.46 -4.18
C LYS A 203 10.93 20.56 -2.94
N THR A 204 9.66 20.10 -3.01
CA THR A 204 8.76 20.08 -1.85
C THR A 204 9.27 19.15 -0.75
N PHE A 205 9.91 18.05 -1.11
CA PHE A 205 10.45 17.08 -0.15
C PHE A 205 11.96 17.20 0.08
N LYS A 206 12.60 18.26 -0.41
CA LYS A 206 14.02 18.51 -0.13
C LYS A 206 14.26 18.54 1.39
N ASN A 207 15.28 17.83 1.85
CA ASN A 207 15.60 17.65 3.28
C ASN A 207 14.47 16.97 4.09
N TYR A 208 13.73 16.07 3.44
CA TYR A 208 12.73 15.23 4.08
C TYR A 208 12.92 13.76 3.66
N ASN A 209 12.66 12.82 4.55
CA ASN A 209 12.74 11.39 4.23
C ASN A 209 11.62 11.01 3.26
N TYR A 210 11.93 11.00 1.96
CA TYR A 210 10.97 10.79 0.91
C TYR A 210 11.41 9.70 -0.08
N ILE A 211 10.49 8.80 -0.40
CA ILE A 211 10.63 7.78 -1.45
C ILE A 211 9.77 8.22 -2.62
N PHE A 212 10.41 8.60 -3.75
CA PHE A 212 9.66 8.96 -4.93
C PHE A 212 8.88 7.76 -5.47
N ASN A 213 7.59 7.92 -5.63
CA ASN A 213 6.70 6.97 -6.28
C ASN A 213 5.45 7.69 -6.81
N LEU A 214 4.74 7.03 -7.72
CA LEU A 214 3.43 7.50 -8.16
C LEU A 214 2.40 7.34 -7.03
N GLY A 215 1.40 8.21 -7.00
CA GLY A 215 0.27 8.11 -6.07
C GLY A 215 -0.78 7.05 -6.46
N HIS A 216 -0.54 6.32 -7.54
CA HIS A 216 -1.29 5.15 -8.00
C HIS A 216 -0.47 4.43 -9.09
N GLY A 217 -0.94 3.26 -9.55
CA GLY A 217 -0.33 2.58 -10.70
C GLY A 217 -0.31 3.45 -11.97
N VAL A 218 0.61 3.15 -12.88
CA VAL A 218 0.66 3.78 -14.21
C VAL A 218 -0.62 3.51 -14.98
N LEU A 219 -1.04 4.47 -15.79
CA LEU A 219 -2.22 4.30 -16.64
C LEU A 219 -1.88 3.41 -17.85
N PRO A 220 -2.82 2.60 -18.35
CA PRO A 220 -2.59 1.75 -19.52
C PRO A 220 -2.10 2.52 -20.77
N SER A 221 -2.49 3.80 -20.88
CA SER A 221 -2.08 4.70 -21.99
C SER A 221 -0.71 5.35 -21.79
N THR A 222 0.00 5.05 -20.68
CA THR A 222 1.31 5.65 -20.41
C THR A 222 2.38 5.03 -21.33
N ASN A 223 3.03 5.87 -22.15
CA ASN A 223 4.16 5.44 -22.96
C ASN A 223 5.36 5.08 -22.04
N PRO A 224 5.99 3.91 -22.19
CA PRO A 224 7.17 3.50 -21.43
C PRO A 224 8.33 4.51 -21.45
N ASP A 225 8.55 5.21 -22.57
CA ASP A 225 9.59 6.24 -22.66
C ASP A 225 9.40 7.41 -21.70
N LYS A 226 8.16 7.69 -21.30
CA LYS A 226 7.87 8.70 -20.29
C LYS A 226 8.29 8.24 -18.90
N ILE A 227 8.21 6.94 -18.63
CA ILE A 227 8.67 6.35 -17.36
C ILE A 227 10.21 6.40 -17.30
N LEU A 228 10.89 6.06 -18.41
CA LEU A 228 12.35 6.18 -18.50
C LEU A 228 12.80 7.64 -18.30
N HIS A 229 12.11 8.58 -18.93
CA HIS A 229 12.38 10.01 -18.76
C HIS A 229 12.15 10.46 -17.31
N LEU A 230 11.04 10.03 -16.67
CA LEU A 230 10.77 10.28 -15.25
C LEU A 230 11.92 9.82 -14.36
N ILE A 231 12.35 8.55 -14.53
CA ILE A 231 13.43 7.96 -13.73
C ILE A 231 14.74 8.74 -13.91
N LYS A 232 15.08 9.10 -15.16
CA LYS A 232 16.27 9.92 -15.44
C LYS A 232 16.17 11.26 -14.72
N THR A 233 15.06 11.99 -14.87
CA THR A 233 14.85 13.29 -14.21
C THR A 233 14.99 13.23 -12.69
N ILE A 234 14.50 12.14 -12.06
CA ILE A 234 14.61 11.96 -10.60
C ILE A 234 16.06 11.72 -10.17
N ARG A 235 16.83 10.98 -10.98
CA ARG A 235 18.24 10.64 -10.66
C ARG A 235 19.20 11.78 -10.91
N ASP A 236 18.85 12.68 -11.83
CA ASP A 236 19.66 13.86 -12.19
C ASP A 236 19.40 15.06 -11.25
N PHE A 237 18.40 15.00 -10.33
CA PHE A 237 18.04 16.03 -9.34
C PHE A 237 18.89 15.92 -8.06
#